data_a8a46108da8fd4a5db6590e1d23a7952
#
_entry.id   a8a46108da8fd4a5db6590e1d23a7952
#
_cell.length_a   1.000
_cell.length_b   1.000
_cell.length_c   1.000
_cell.angle_alpha   90.00
_cell.angle_beta   90.00
_cell.angle_gamma   90.00
#
_symmetry.space_group_name_H-M   'P 1'
#
loop_
_entity.id
_entity.type
_entity.pdbx_description
1 polymer ?
#
loop_
_entity_poly.entity_id
_entity_poly.type
_entity_poly.pdbx_seq_one_letter_code
_entity_poly.pdbx_strand_id
1 'polypeptide(L)'
;VIDEAHSIEREARRQWARVVSADESRVLFERLGGSSTGALSQVSRDLATSEGSTLYLGLTAKATSTVARASMAIADVFDGVRELGRRARGGYDNANLWIGPELRESDDWHDFLQSAYTAIDALEQADKSVDALVQAVAADKPEVVVDLGDISRRLHELAENLKLIIDGTDEHYVYSLQVNRRLRAGGESMTAERIDIGEALAT
;
A
#
# COMPACT_ATOMS: atom_id res chain seq x y z
N VAL A 1 15.34 -34.80 11.80
CA VAL A 1 15.01 -34.34 10.43
C VAL A 1 13.65 -33.67 10.32
N ILE A 2 12.88 -33.51 11.41
CA ILE A 2 11.50 -32.99 11.35
C ILE A 2 11.37 -31.57 11.96
N ASP A 3 12.45 -31.03 12.49
CA ASP A 3 12.43 -29.71 13.19
C ASP A 3 12.32 -28.51 12.22
N GLU A 4 12.59 -28.70 10.94
CA GLU A 4 12.50 -27.64 9.92
C GLU A 4 11.12 -27.48 9.27
N ALA A 5 10.22 -28.47 9.41
CA ALA A 5 8.90 -28.41 8.78
C ALA A 5 8.03 -27.23 9.28
N HIS A 6 8.12 -26.93 10.58
CA HIS A 6 7.42 -25.77 11.16
C HIS A 6 8.00 -24.42 10.71
N SER A 7 9.27 -24.38 10.36
CA SER A 7 9.90 -23.17 9.82
C SER A 7 9.47 -22.92 8.38
N ILE A 8 9.33 -23.98 7.58
CA ILE A 8 8.87 -23.89 6.17
C ILE A 8 7.43 -23.39 6.11
N GLU A 9 6.54 -23.93 6.96
CA GLU A 9 5.16 -23.48 6.99
C GLU A 9 5.06 -22.00 7.39
N ARG A 10 5.78 -21.56 8.40
CA ARG A 10 5.82 -20.18 8.85
C ARG A 10 6.40 -19.25 7.79
N GLU A 11 7.46 -19.67 7.10
CA GLU A 11 8.08 -18.90 6.02
C GLU A 11 7.14 -18.80 4.80
N ALA A 12 6.47 -19.89 4.45
CA ALA A 12 5.47 -19.90 3.40
C ALA A 12 4.31 -18.96 3.73
N ARG A 13 3.79 -18.96 4.97
CA ARG A 13 2.75 -18.01 5.40
C ARG A 13 3.19 -16.58 5.22
N ARG A 14 4.44 -16.26 5.57
CA ARG A 14 5.00 -14.92 5.39
C ARG A 14 5.11 -14.52 3.92
N GLN A 15 5.51 -15.44 3.04
CA GLN A 15 5.63 -15.17 1.60
C GLN A 15 4.28 -14.90 0.92
N TRP A 16 3.20 -15.50 1.43
CA TRP A 16 1.85 -15.27 0.90
C TRP A 16 1.02 -14.28 1.72
N ALA A 17 1.59 -13.72 2.78
CA ALA A 17 0.94 -12.65 3.51
C ALA A 17 0.78 -11.40 2.62
N ARG A 18 -0.39 -10.78 2.68
CA ARG A 18 -0.63 -9.47 2.11
C ARG A 18 -0.33 -8.45 3.18
N VAL A 19 0.62 -7.57 2.89
CA VAL A 19 1.10 -6.59 3.88
C VAL A 19 0.94 -5.19 3.33
N VAL A 20 0.47 -4.29 4.17
CA VAL A 20 0.47 -2.84 3.96
C VAL A 20 1.29 -2.23 5.10
N SER A 21 2.45 -1.69 4.78
CA SER A 21 3.44 -1.18 5.74
C SER A 21 3.65 0.32 5.55
N ALA A 22 3.74 1.05 6.64
CA ALA A 22 4.01 2.50 6.63
C ALA A 22 5.34 2.82 5.94
N ASP A 23 6.39 2.04 6.25
CA ASP A 23 7.72 2.28 5.69
C ASP A 23 7.80 1.96 4.20
N GLU A 24 7.20 0.84 3.76
CA GLU A 24 7.17 0.48 2.33
C GLU A 24 6.33 1.45 1.52
N SER A 25 5.18 1.88 2.05
CA SER A 25 4.34 2.90 1.43
C SER A 25 5.10 4.22 1.28
N ARG A 26 5.80 4.66 2.32
CA ARG A 26 6.63 5.87 2.26
C ARG A 26 7.71 5.76 1.18
N VAL A 27 8.44 4.65 1.12
CA VAL A 27 9.47 4.42 0.08
C VAL A 27 8.86 4.40 -1.32
N LEU A 28 7.68 3.80 -1.49
CA LEU A 28 6.96 3.79 -2.77
C LEU A 28 6.62 5.22 -3.23
N PHE A 29 6.04 6.05 -2.35
CA PHE A 29 5.69 7.42 -2.68
C PHE A 29 6.92 8.32 -2.87
N GLU A 30 8.02 8.11 -2.14
CA GLU A 30 9.30 8.80 -2.38
C GLU A 30 9.87 8.47 -3.77
N ARG A 31 9.78 7.21 -4.22
CA ARG A 31 10.20 6.79 -5.56
C ARG A 31 9.31 7.35 -6.67
N LEU A 32 7.99 7.35 -6.48
CA LEU A 32 7.05 8.03 -7.39
C LEU A 32 7.38 9.51 -7.47
N GLY A 33 7.62 10.11 -6.30
CA GLY A 33 7.98 11.51 -6.18
C GLY A 33 6.84 12.47 -6.53
N GLY A 34 7.24 13.71 -6.80
CA GLY A 34 6.32 14.81 -7.10
C GLY A 34 6.85 15.70 -8.22
N SER A 35 6.64 17.01 -8.07
CA SER A 35 7.02 18.00 -9.09
C SER A 35 8.53 18.19 -9.26
N SER A 36 9.35 17.84 -8.26
CA SER A 36 10.79 18.14 -8.25
C SER A 36 11.69 16.91 -8.21
N THR A 37 11.22 15.79 -7.67
CA THR A 37 12.01 14.57 -7.46
C THR A 37 11.18 13.32 -7.81
N GLY A 38 11.86 12.18 -8.00
CA GLY A 38 11.24 10.88 -8.28
C GLY A 38 10.90 10.64 -9.75
N ALA A 39 10.28 9.49 -10.02
CA ALA A 39 10.01 9.01 -11.36
C ALA A 39 9.11 9.96 -12.17
N LEU A 40 8.05 10.51 -11.56
CA LEU A 40 7.15 11.45 -12.25
C LEU A 40 7.86 12.73 -12.67
N SER A 41 8.76 13.26 -11.84
CA SER A 41 9.59 14.44 -12.20
C SER A 41 10.56 14.13 -13.34
N GLN A 42 11.15 12.92 -13.35
CA GLN A 42 12.03 12.50 -14.43
C GLN A 42 11.26 12.39 -15.75
N VAL A 43 10.13 11.68 -15.76
CA VAL A 43 9.24 11.56 -16.93
C VAL A 43 8.82 12.94 -17.44
N SER A 44 8.47 13.87 -16.55
CA SER A 44 8.10 15.24 -16.94
C SER A 44 9.24 15.96 -17.68
N ARG A 45 10.48 15.81 -17.22
CA ARG A 45 11.67 16.43 -17.85
C ARG A 45 11.97 15.80 -19.21
N ASP A 46 11.93 14.47 -19.29
CA ASP A 46 12.26 13.73 -20.51
C ASP A 46 11.24 13.97 -21.64
N LEU A 47 10.01 14.30 -21.27
CA LEU A 47 8.92 14.58 -22.19
C LEU A 47 8.74 16.07 -22.54
N ALA A 48 9.40 16.98 -21.83
CA ALA A 48 9.22 18.43 -22.00
C ALA A 48 9.52 18.94 -23.42
N THR A 49 10.42 18.27 -24.13
CA THR A 49 10.86 18.64 -25.50
C THR A 49 10.28 17.73 -26.59
N SER A 50 9.33 16.83 -26.25
CA SER A 50 8.78 15.85 -27.18
C SER A 50 7.62 16.41 -28.00
N GLU A 51 7.41 15.87 -29.18
CA GLU A 51 6.13 16.04 -29.89
C GLU A 51 5.01 15.49 -29.01
N GLY A 52 3.89 16.22 -28.85
CA GLY A 52 2.84 15.86 -27.89
C GLY A 52 3.10 16.29 -26.44
N SER A 53 4.13 17.09 -26.18
CA SER A 53 4.53 17.52 -24.81
C SER A 53 3.37 18.08 -23.97
N THR A 54 2.40 18.79 -24.59
CA THR A 54 1.23 19.33 -23.86
C THR A 54 0.35 18.22 -23.26
N LEU A 55 0.11 17.12 -24.01
CA LEU A 55 -0.66 15.99 -23.51
C LEU A 55 0.08 15.29 -22.36
N TYR A 56 1.37 15.02 -22.56
CA TYR A 56 2.19 14.34 -21.55
C TYR A 56 2.35 15.17 -20.27
N LEU A 57 2.52 16.48 -20.39
CA LEU A 57 2.57 17.39 -19.23
C LEU A 57 1.24 17.39 -18.47
N GLY A 58 0.10 17.35 -19.18
CA GLY A 58 -1.22 17.23 -18.55
C GLY A 58 -1.40 15.93 -17.78
N LEU A 59 -1.00 14.79 -18.37
CA LEU A 59 -1.07 13.48 -17.72
C LEU A 59 -0.12 13.41 -16.52
N THR A 60 1.10 13.93 -16.65
CA THR A 60 2.07 13.95 -15.55
C THR A 60 1.61 14.84 -14.39
N ALA A 61 1.03 16.00 -14.68
CA ALA A 61 0.47 16.88 -13.65
C ALA A 61 -0.68 16.21 -12.90
N LYS A 62 -1.58 15.51 -13.63
CA LYS A 62 -2.67 14.73 -13.03
C LYS A 62 -2.13 13.61 -12.14
N ALA A 63 -1.17 12.81 -12.65
CA ALA A 63 -0.55 11.74 -11.89
C ALA A 63 0.13 12.28 -10.62
N THR A 64 0.90 13.36 -10.72
CA THR A 64 1.54 14.01 -9.58
C THR A 64 0.53 14.46 -8.51
N SER A 65 -0.58 15.06 -8.93
CA SER A 65 -1.63 15.53 -8.00
C SER A 65 -2.34 14.36 -7.30
N THR A 66 -2.69 13.30 -8.03
CA THR A 66 -3.36 12.14 -7.44
C THR A 66 -2.44 11.33 -6.53
N VAL A 67 -1.16 11.19 -6.90
CA VAL A 67 -0.13 10.53 -6.07
C VAL A 67 0.10 11.31 -4.77
N ALA A 68 0.18 12.64 -4.81
CA ALA A 68 0.31 13.45 -3.61
C ALA A 68 -0.87 13.26 -2.66
N ARG A 69 -2.10 13.22 -3.19
CA ARG A 69 -3.31 12.97 -2.39
C ARG A 69 -3.31 11.56 -1.80
N ALA A 70 -2.93 10.54 -2.58
CA ALA A 70 -2.84 9.16 -2.09
C ALA A 70 -1.78 9.01 -0.99
N SER A 71 -0.64 9.67 -1.14
CA SER A 71 0.42 9.70 -0.11
C SER A 71 -0.06 10.29 1.21
N MET A 72 -0.84 11.36 1.17
CA MET A 72 -1.43 11.96 2.39
C MET A 72 -2.48 11.01 3.00
N ALA A 73 -3.37 10.48 2.18
CA ALA A 73 -4.43 9.61 2.65
C ALA A 73 -3.91 8.32 3.30
N ILE A 74 -2.85 7.71 2.74
CA ILE A 74 -2.23 6.52 3.35
C ILE A 74 -1.50 6.85 4.65
N ALA A 75 -0.93 8.04 4.79
CA ALA A 75 -0.36 8.51 6.05
C ALA A 75 -1.43 8.63 7.14
N ASP A 76 -2.61 9.18 6.81
CA ASP A 76 -3.75 9.27 7.72
C ASP A 76 -4.24 7.88 8.17
N VAL A 77 -4.20 6.86 7.28
CA VAL A 77 -4.49 5.47 7.65
C VAL A 77 -3.53 4.98 8.72
N PHE A 78 -2.21 5.19 8.56
CA PHE A 78 -1.25 4.74 9.57
C PHE A 78 -1.32 5.55 10.87
N ASP A 79 -1.74 6.80 10.83
CA ASP A 79 -2.05 7.57 12.04
C ASP A 79 -3.25 6.95 12.76
N GLY A 80 -4.28 6.51 12.05
CA GLY A 80 -5.41 5.77 12.59
C GLY A 80 -5.00 4.41 13.18
N VAL A 81 -4.18 3.64 12.47
CA VAL A 81 -3.62 2.36 12.98
C VAL A 81 -2.87 2.58 14.30
N ARG A 82 -2.09 3.65 14.39
CA ARG A 82 -1.35 4.02 15.62
C ARG A 82 -2.30 4.37 16.76
N GLU A 83 -3.40 5.07 16.45
CA GLU A 83 -4.41 5.41 17.44
C GLU A 83 -5.13 4.16 17.97
N LEU A 84 -5.57 3.25 17.09
CA LEU A 84 -6.12 1.95 17.47
C LEU A 84 -5.16 1.18 18.38
N GLY A 85 -3.87 1.14 18.02
CA GLY A 85 -2.84 0.50 18.82
C GLY A 85 -2.64 1.14 20.20
N ARG A 86 -2.79 2.47 20.34
CA ARG A 86 -2.69 3.17 21.64
C ARG A 86 -3.86 2.88 22.56
N ARG A 87 -5.06 2.77 22.00
CA ARG A 87 -6.29 2.51 22.77
C ARG A 87 -6.41 1.05 23.19
N ALA A 88 -5.80 0.14 22.47
CA ALA A 88 -5.77 -1.26 22.86
C ALA A 88 -5.04 -1.45 24.20
N ARG A 89 -5.72 -2.15 25.13
CA ARG A 89 -5.18 -2.43 26.46
C ARG A 89 -4.04 -3.45 26.36
N GLY A 90 -2.79 -2.98 26.55
CA GLY A 90 -1.62 -3.85 26.60
C GLY A 90 -0.35 -3.02 26.87
N GLY A 91 0.45 -3.45 27.86
CA GLY A 91 1.65 -2.73 28.32
C GLY A 91 2.93 -2.99 27.52
N TYR A 92 2.86 -3.67 26.39
CA TYR A 92 4.04 -4.02 25.59
C TYR A 92 4.35 -2.93 24.54
N ASP A 93 5.64 -2.77 24.25
CA ASP A 93 6.13 -1.78 23.27
C ASP A 93 5.65 -2.06 21.83
N ASN A 94 5.38 -3.31 21.51
CA ASN A 94 4.77 -3.72 20.25
C ASN A 94 3.37 -4.25 20.55
N ALA A 95 2.35 -3.67 19.91
CA ALA A 95 1.00 -4.18 19.93
C ALA A 95 0.74 -4.91 18.61
N ASN A 96 0.31 -6.17 18.72
CA ASN A 96 -0.28 -6.91 17.60
C ASN A 96 -1.77 -7.08 17.94
N LEU A 97 -2.64 -6.49 17.11
CA LEU A 97 -4.07 -6.47 17.31
C LEU A 97 -4.72 -7.31 16.21
N TRP A 98 -5.50 -8.27 16.60
CA TRP A 98 -6.34 -9.02 15.67
C TRP A 98 -7.52 -8.17 15.22
N ILE A 99 -7.75 -8.10 13.91
CA ILE A 99 -8.91 -7.42 13.32
C ILE A 99 -10.08 -8.43 13.27
N GLY A 100 -10.55 -8.80 14.45
CA GLY A 100 -11.68 -9.71 14.62
C GLY A 100 -13.01 -8.98 14.80
N PRO A 101 -14.11 -9.74 15.04
CA PRO A 101 -15.44 -9.16 15.21
C PRO A 101 -15.50 -8.05 16.27
N GLU A 102 -14.89 -8.28 17.43
CA GLU A 102 -14.89 -7.31 18.54
C GLU A 102 -14.29 -5.96 18.15
N LEU A 103 -13.14 -5.95 17.41
CA LEU A 103 -12.55 -4.72 16.93
C LEU A 103 -13.42 -4.09 15.83
N ARG A 104 -13.93 -4.90 14.90
CA ARG A 104 -14.75 -4.44 13.76
C ARG A 104 -16.08 -3.81 14.18
N GLU A 105 -16.64 -4.20 15.32
CA GLU A 105 -17.87 -3.65 15.89
C GLU A 105 -17.63 -2.42 16.76
N SER A 106 -16.36 -2.04 17.02
CA SER A 106 -16.03 -0.90 17.87
C SER A 106 -16.22 0.44 17.14
N ASP A 107 -16.57 1.48 17.91
CA ASP A 107 -16.66 2.86 17.40
C ASP A 107 -15.31 3.32 16.83
N ASP A 108 -14.20 2.95 17.46
CA ASP A 108 -12.85 3.30 17.02
C ASP A 108 -12.53 2.73 15.63
N TRP A 109 -13.01 1.53 15.33
CA TRP A 109 -12.86 0.94 14.00
C TRP A 109 -13.75 1.64 12.97
N HIS A 110 -14.98 1.99 13.32
CA HIS A 110 -15.89 2.71 12.42
C HIS A 110 -15.32 4.10 12.04
N ASP A 111 -14.73 4.80 13.00
CA ASP A 111 -14.05 6.08 12.73
C ASP A 111 -12.85 5.90 11.80
N PHE A 112 -12.06 4.83 12.03
CA PHE A 112 -10.91 4.47 11.20
C PHE A 112 -11.30 4.12 9.76
N LEU A 113 -12.43 3.43 9.54
CA LEU A 113 -12.89 3.01 8.21
C LEU A 113 -13.06 4.19 7.26
N GLN A 114 -13.48 5.36 7.71
CA GLN A 114 -13.64 6.54 6.86
C GLN A 114 -12.30 6.96 6.23
N SER A 115 -11.23 7.00 7.02
CA SER A 115 -9.88 7.28 6.52
C SER A 115 -9.38 6.19 5.60
N ALA A 116 -9.65 4.92 5.93
CA ALA A 116 -9.24 3.78 5.14
C ALA A 116 -9.88 3.75 3.75
N TYR A 117 -11.19 3.95 3.65
CA TYR A 117 -11.86 4.01 2.34
C TYR A 117 -11.47 5.25 1.54
N THR A 118 -11.24 6.39 2.20
CA THR A 118 -10.70 7.59 1.52
C THR A 118 -9.34 7.31 0.91
N ALA A 119 -8.48 6.54 1.61
CA ALA A 119 -7.18 6.16 1.11
C ALA A 119 -7.28 5.15 -0.05
N ILE A 120 -8.18 4.17 0.01
CA ILE A 120 -8.42 3.22 -1.09
C ILE A 120 -8.83 3.98 -2.35
N ASP A 121 -9.81 4.88 -2.25
CA ASP A 121 -10.25 5.71 -3.38
C ASP A 121 -9.11 6.57 -3.95
N ALA A 122 -8.29 7.16 -3.09
CA ALA A 122 -7.16 7.98 -3.51
C ALA A 122 -6.07 7.14 -4.20
N LEU A 123 -5.78 5.94 -3.70
CA LEU A 123 -4.83 5.00 -4.29
C LEU A 123 -5.30 4.52 -5.66
N GLU A 124 -6.58 4.14 -5.80
CA GLU A 124 -7.15 3.74 -7.10
C GLU A 124 -7.11 4.87 -8.13
N GLN A 125 -7.33 6.13 -7.70
CA GLN A 125 -7.23 7.28 -8.60
C GLN A 125 -5.78 7.57 -9.00
N ALA A 126 -4.83 7.39 -8.08
CA ALA A 126 -3.41 7.52 -8.37
C ALA A 126 -2.96 6.43 -9.34
N ASP A 127 -3.33 5.17 -9.09
CA ASP A 127 -3.06 4.03 -9.96
C ASP A 127 -3.56 4.27 -11.38
N LYS A 128 -4.84 4.61 -11.56
CA LYS A 128 -5.43 4.93 -12.87
C LYS A 128 -4.73 6.08 -13.59
N SER A 129 -4.26 7.10 -12.87
CA SER A 129 -3.61 8.26 -13.49
C SER A 129 -2.15 7.97 -13.87
N VAL A 130 -1.44 7.17 -13.07
CA VAL A 130 -0.08 6.71 -13.38
C VAL A 130 -0.10 5.72 -14.54
N ASP A 131 -1.03 4.76 -14.54
CA ASP A 131 -1.21 3.80 -15.64
C ASP A 131 -1.54 4.51 -16.96
N ALA A 132 -2.45 5.49 -16.95
CA ALA A 132 -2.76 6.28 -18.14
C ALA A 132 -1.53 7.04 -18.68
N LEU A 133 -0.66 7.54 -17.81
CA LEU A 133 0.60 8.16 -18.22
C LEU A 133 1.55 7.12 -18.81
N VAL A 134 1.72 5.97 -18.16
CA VAL A 134 2.57 4.87 -18.64
C VAL A 134 2.13 4.42 -20.04
N GLN A 135 0.83 4.15 -20.23
CA GLN A 135 0.29 3.71 -21.52
C GLN A 135 0.48 4.75 -22.62
N ALA A 136 0.22 6.02 -22.32
CA ALA A 136 0.37 7.10 -23.31
C ALA A 136 1.82 7.29 -23.77
N VAL A 137 2.77 7.18 -22.83
CA VAL A 137 4.20 7.39 -23.13
C VAL A 137 4.86 6.13 -23.70
N ALA A 138 4.47 4.94 -23.26
CA ALA A 138 5.04 3.67 -23.71
C ALA A 138 4.88 3.43 -25.22
N ALA A 139 3.83 4.00 -25.84
CA ALA A 139 3.61 3.91 -27.27
C ALA A 139 4.70 4.58 -28.10
N ASP A 140 5.26 5.70 -27.59
CA ASP A 140 6.24 6.55 -28.31
C ASP A 140 7.65 6.42 -27.75
N LYS A 141 7.76 6.24 -26.41
CA LYS A 141 9.03 6.26 -25.66
C LYS A 141 9.01 5.23 -24.51
N PRO A 142 9.04 3.94 -24.82
CA PRO A 142 8.93 2.90 -23.81
C PRO A 142 10.06 2.96 -22.75
N GLU A 143 11.25 3.41 -23.10
CA GLU A 143 12.42 3.53 -22.21
C GLU A 143 12.21 4.53 -21.08
N VAL A 144 11.36 5.54 -21.28
CA VAL A 144 11.10 6.60 -20.27
C VAL A 144 10.21 6.08 -19.14
N VAL A 145 9.41 5.05 -19.39
CA VAL A 145 8.39 4.58 -18.44
C VAL A 145 8.67 3.21 -17.83
N VAL A 146 9.83 2.61 -18.08
CA VAL A 146 10.17 1.28 -17.54
C VAL A 146 10.09 1.27 -16.02
N ASP A 147 10.77 2.22 -15.36
CA ASP A 147 10.75 2.34 -13.89
C ASP A 147 9.37 2.70 -13.36
N LEU A 148 8.63 3.56 -14.09
CA LEU A 148 7.30 3.99 -13.69
C LEU A 148 6.29 2.84 -13.77
N GLY A 149 6.43 1.92 -14.72
CA GLY A 149 5.59 0.73 -14.84
C GLY A 149 5.72 -0.23 -13.65
N ASP A 150 6.95 -0.44 -13.14
CA ASP A 150 7.15 -1.24 -11.92
C ASP A 150 6.54 -0.59 -10.68
N ILE A 151 6.69 0.74 -10.58
CA ILE A 151 6.13 1.51 -9.47
C ILE A 151 4.59 1.51 -9.54
N SER A 152 4.00 1.66 -10.74
CA SER A 152 2.54 1.59 -10.95
C SER A 152 1.96 0.27 -10.45
N ARG A 153 2.59 -0.85 -10.81
CA ARG A 153 2.17 -2.17 -10.32
C ARG A 153 2.18 -2.26 -8.80
N ARG A 154 3.22 -1.72 -8.14
CA ARG A 154 3.28 -1.69 -6.66
C ARG A 154 2.22 -0.80 -6.04
N LEU A 155 1.85 0.30 -6.71
CA LEU A 155 0.76 1.17 -6.27
C LEU A 155 -0.58 0.44 -6.33
N HIS A 156 -0.81 -0.30 -7.41
CA HIS A 156 -1.97 -1.18 -7.57
C HIS A 156 -2.03 -2.25 -6.46
N GLU A 157 -0.92 -2.97 -6.23
CA GLU A 157 -0.81 -3.99 -5.17
C GLU A 157 -1.08 -3.38 -3.78
N LEU A 158 -0.63 -2.17 -3.51
CA LEU A 158 -0.89 -1.46 -2.25
C LEU A 158 -2.40 -1.20 -2.06
N ALA A 159 -3.09 -0.73 -3.11
CA ALA A 159 -4.52 -0.47 -3.08
C ALA A 159 -5.32 -1.76 -2.83
N GLU A 160 -5.02 -2.84 -3.57
CA GLU A 160 -5.68 -4.13 -3.44
C GLU A 160 -5.44 -4.77 -2.06
N ASN A 161 -4.20 -4.70 -1.54
CA ASN A 161 -3.89 -5.24 -0.23
C ASN A 161 -4.60 -4.46 0.88
N LEU A 162 -4.64 -3.12 0.79
CA LEU A 162 -5.36 -2.30 1.76
C LEU A 162 -6.85 -2.65 1.75
N LYS A 163 -7.46 -2.74 0.57
CA LYS A 163 -8.87 -3.10 0.40
C LYS A 163 -9.18 -4.47 0.99
N LEU A 164 -8.38 -5.49 0.66
CA LEU A 164 -8.54 -6.84 1.20
C LEU A 164 -8.55 -6.85 2.75
N ILE A 165 -7.62 -6.12 3.37
CA ILE A 165 -7.49 -6.08 4.83
C ILE A 165 -8.66 -5.34 5.48
N ILE A 166 -9.08 -4.22 4.88
CA ILE A 166 -10.17 -3.38 5.41
C ILE A 166 -11.51 -4.09 5.27
N ASP A 167 -11.83 -4.63 4.10
CA ASP A 167 -13.07 -5.37 3.87
C ASP A 167 -13.12 -6.64 4.73
N GLY A 168 -12.01 -7.38 4.83
CA GLY A 168 -11.82 -8.50 5.74
C GLY A 168 -12.90 -9.58 5.66
N THR A 169 -13.45 -9.79 4.46
CA THR A 169 -14.55 -10.72 4.20
C THR A 169 -14.11 -12.12 3.78
N ASP A 170 -12.82 -12.28 3.47
CA ASP A 170 -12.28 -13.57 3.04
C ASP A 170 -11.88 -14.40 4.27
N GLU A 171 -12.64 -15.51 4.49
CA GLU A 171 -12.45 -16.43 5.61
C GLU A 171 -11.13 -17.22 5.55
N HIS A 172 -10.43 -17.20 4.42
CA HIS A 172 -9.12 -17.85 4.28
C HIS A 172 -7.97 -17.02 4.86
N TYR A 173 -8.26 -15.81 5.39
CA TYR A 173 -7.25 -14.94 5.98
C TYR A 173 -7.52 -14.61 7.44
N VAL A 174 -6.43 -14.47 8.19
CA VAL A 174 -6.41 -13.80 9.50
C VAL A 174 -5.86 -12.39 9.30
N TYR A 175 -6.56 -11.40 9.83
CA TYR A 175 -6.23 -9.99 9.68
C TYR A 175 -5.67 -9.42 10.98
N SER A 176 -4.59 -8.67 10.90
CA SER A 176 -3.96 -8.08 12.08
C SER A 176 -3.37 -6.70 11.81
N LEU A 177 -3.27 -5.89 12.87
CA LEU A 177 -2.52 -4.63 12.92
C LEU A 177 -1.29 -4.83 13.78
N GLN A 178 -0.16 -4.32 13.33
CA GLN A 178 1.06 -4.26 14.12
C GLN A 178 1.46 -2.80 14.34
N VAL A 179 1.73 -2.44 15.59
CA VAL A 179 2.11 -1.08 15.99
C VAL A 179 3.33 -1.13 16.87
N ASN A 180 4.36 -0.37 16.53
CA ASN A 180 5.52 -0.16 17.37
C ASN A 180 5.34 1.11 18.21
N ARG A 181 5.03 0.97 19.51
CA ARG A 181 4.76 2.09 20.41
C ARG A 181 5.99 2.92 20.76
N ARG A 182 7.20 2.42 20.51
CA ARG A 182 8.46 3.16 20.78
C ARG A 182 8.77 4.16 19.68
N LEU A 183 8.30 3.93 18.48
CA LEU A 183 8.51 4.83 17.35
C LEU A 183 7.43 5.91 17.33
N ARG A 184 7.83 7.15 17.04
CA ARG A 184 6.86 8.25 16.88
C ARG A 184 6.07 8.12 15.56
N ALA A 185 6.71 7.55 14.55
CA ALA A 185 6.11 7.21 13.27
C ALA A 185 6.96 6.12 12.60
N GLY A 186 6.33 5.27 11.77
CA GLY A 186 6.98 4.12 11.14
C GLY A 186 6.86 2.83 11.97
N GLY A 187 7.01 1.71 11.27
CA GLY A 187 6.86 0.38 11.87
C GLY A 187 5.42 -0.07 12.08
N GLU A 188 4.43 0.72 11.66
CA GLU A 188 3.04 0.28 11.59
C GLU A 188 2.84 -0.58 10.34
N SER A 189 2.07 -1.66 10.51
CA SER A 189 1.64 -2.48 9.38
C SER A 189 0.28 -3.11 9.62
N MET A 190 -0.38 -3.42 8.52
CA MET A 190 -1.60 -4.22 8.46
C MET A 190 -1.30 -5.45 7.63
N THR A 191 -1.80 -6.61 8.06
CA THR A 191 -1.46 -7.89 7.44
C THR A 191 -2.70 -8.75 7.28
N ALA A 192 -2.82 -9.42 6.14
CA ALA A 192 -3.72 -10.55 5.93
C ALA A 192 -2.85 -11.80 5.69
N GLU A 193 -2.90 -12.76 6.62
CA GLU A 193 -2.16 -14.02 6.55
C GLU A 193 -3.12 -15.16 6.21
N ARG A 194 -2.77 -16.01 5.23
CA ARG A 194 -3.59 -17.18 4.90
C ARG A 194 -3.59 -18.21 6.02
N ILE A 195 -4.77 -18.71 6.35
CA ILE A 195 -4.98 -19.74 7.39
C ILE A 195 -4.50 -21.10 6.85
N ASP A 196 -4.82 -21.41 5.60
CA ASP A 196 -4.48 -22.68 4.97
C ASP A 196 -3.48 -22.49 3.83
N ILE A 197 -2.32 -23.17 3.94
CA ILE A 197 -1.26 -23.17 2.94
C ILE A 197 -1.24 -24.50 2.16
N GLY A 198 -1.96 -25.51 2.65
CA GLY A 198 -1.94 -26.86 2.07
C GLY A 198 -2.38 -26.87 0.61
N GLU A 199 -3.42 -26.13 0.24
CA GLU A 199 -3.89 -26.02 -1.14
C GLU A 199 -2.91 -25.22 -2.03
N ALA A 200 -2.23 -24.23 -1.49
CA ALA A 200 -1.30 -23.38 -2.25
C ALA A 200 0.05 -24.07 -2.52
N LEU A 201 0.41 -25.11 -1.73
CA LEU A 201 1.59 -25.93 -1.95
C LEU A 201 1.34 -27.09 -2.94
N ALA A 202 0.08 -27.36 -3.30
CA ALA A 202 -0.32 -28.46 -4.17
C ALA A 202 -0.40 -28.09 -5.67
N THR A 203 -0.14 -26.81 -6.01
CA THR A 203 -0.09 -26.27 -7.39
C THR A 203 1.33 -25.95 -7.79
#